data_755206ec32d020c94ed26d89d86d2934
#
_entry.id   755206ec32d020c94ed26d89d86d2934
#
_cell.length_a   1.000
_cell.length_b   1.000
_cell.length_c   1.000
_cell.angle_alpha   90.00
_cell.angle_beta   90.00
_cell.angle_gamma   90.00
#
_symmetry.space_group_name_H-M   'P 1'
#
loop_
_entity.id
_entity.type
_entity.pdbx_description
1 polymer ?
#
loop_
_entity_poly.entity_id
_entity_poly.type
_entity_poly.pdbx_seq_one_letter_code
_entity_poly.pdbx_strand_id
1 'polypeptide(L)'
;LDTLAPPLKRRLASMLYESMLLFGVLFIAAWLFSTLLQQRHALYLRHAQQLWLVLVTGAYFVWFWTHGGQTLAMKTWHIRLVDKNGAAVPAWRAILRYLLAWLWFLPGLGLAAALGAATWMLMLIPALNLLLWAVAIYLDPQRQFLHDRLAGTRLVMTKPVPRQPAAAATPR
;
A
#
# COMPACT_ATOMS: atom_id res chain seq x y z
N LEU A 1 15.30 13.65 12.29
CA LEU A 1 14.66 12.77 11.30
C LEU A 1 13.97 13.65 10.28
N ASP A 2 14.47 13.66 9.04
CA ASP A 2 13.89 14.46 7.96
C ASP A 2 12.44 14.01 7.74
N THR A 3 11.52 14.90 8.01
CA THR A 3 10.07 14.68 7.91
C THR A 3 9.56 14.81 6.46
N LEU A 4 10.46 14.77 5.47
CA LEU A 4 10.12 14.92 4.07
C LEU A 4 9.32 13.71 3.58
N ALA A 5 8.18 13.99 2.98
CA ALA A 5 7.36 12.98 2.33
C ALA A 5 8.12 12.38 1.13
N PRO A 6 8.16 11.04 0.96
CA PRO A 6 8.78 10.44 -0.20
C PRO A 6 8.09 10.89 -1.49
N PRO A 7 8.84 11.13 -2.58
CA PRO A 7 8.24 11.48 -3.87
C PRO A 7 7.37 10.34 -4.40
N LEU A 8 6.32 10.69 -5.17
CA LEU A 8 5.33 9.72 -5.68
C LEU A 8 6.00 8.55 -6.41
N LYS A 9 7.02 8.82 -7.24
CA LYS A 9 7.77 7.78 -7.96
C LYS A 9 8.34 6.70 -7.04
N ARG A 10 8.93 7.08 -5.90
CA ARG A 10 9.46 6.12 -4.92
C ARG A 10 8.36 5.30 -4.26
N ARG A 11 7.21 5.91 -3.96
CA ARG A 11 6.08 5.20 -3.37
C ARG A 11 5.51 4.17 -4.35
N LEU A 12 5.31 4.56 -5.61
CA LEU A 12 4.83 3.65 -6.65
C LEU A 12 5.83 2.51 -6.91
N ALA A 13 7.13 2.81 -6.95
CA ALA A 13 8.17 1.79 -7.09
C ALA A 13 8.18 0.82 -5.89
N SER A 14 8.02 1.34 -4.66
CA SER A 14 7.89 0.50 -3.46
C SER A 14 6.64 -0.36 -3.52
N MET A 15 5.50 0.17 -3.98
CA MET A 15 4.25 -0.59 -4.15
C MET A 15 4.39 -1.68 -5.21
N LEU A 16 5.06 -1.39 -6.34
CA LEU A 16 5.33 -2.39 -7.36
C LEU A 16 6.23 -3.51 -6.84
N TYR A 17 7.30 -3.17 -6.12
CA TYR A 17 8.16 -4.18 -5.50
C TYR A 17 7.41 -4.99 -4.44
N GLU A 18 6.57 -4.34 -3.63
CA GLU A 18 5.71 -5.00 -2.66
C GLU A 18 4.74 -5.99 -3.32
N SER A 19 4.16 -5.63 -4.48
CA SER A 19 3.24 -6.52 -5.19
C SER A 19 3.94 -7.81 -5.67
N MET A 20 5.21 -7.73 -6.05
CA MET A 20 6.02 -8.91 -6.42
C MET A 20 6.28 -9.81 -5.20
N LEU A 21 6.61 -9.21 -4.05
CA LEU A 21 6.81 -9.97 -2.80
C LEU A 21 5.50 -10.61 -2.33
N LEU A 22 4.40 -9.85 -2.37
CA LEU A 22 3.08 -10.34 -2.01
C LEU A 22 2.61 -11.46 -2.91
N PHE A 23 2.95 -11.44 -4.20
CA PHE A 23 2.62 -12.55 -5.09
C PHE A 23 3.17 -13.88 -4.55
N GLY A 24 4.43 -13.91 -4.09
CA GLY A 24 5.01 -15.11 -3.47
C GLY A 24 4.31 -15.51 -2.17
N VAL A 25 4.02 -14.54 -1.29
CA VAL A 25 3.31 -14.80 -0.02
C VAL A 25 1.91 -15.36 -0.28
N LEU A 26 1.16 -14.74 -1.20
CA LEU A 26 -0.20 -15.15 -1.54
C LEU A 26 -0.24 -16.49 -2.27
N PHE A 27 0.75 -16.78 -3.11
CA PHE A 27 0.88 -18.09 -3.76
C PHE A 27 1.05 -19.21 -2.71
N ILE A 28 1.98 -19.02 -1.77
CA ILE A 28 2.19 -19.99 -0.68
C ILE A 28 0.93 -20.12 0.20
N ALA A 29 0.30 -18.99 0.55
CA ALA A 29 -0.92 -18.99 1.37
C ALA A 29 -2.09 -19.71 0.68
N ALA A 30 -2.27 -19.49 -0.64
CA ALA A 30 -3.28 -20.16 -1.44
C ALA A 30 -3.02 -21.66 -1.55
N TRP A 31 -1.76 -22.03 -1.78
CA TRP A 31 -1.33 -23.42 -1.86
C TRP A 31 -1.58 -24.16 -0.53
N LEU A 32 -1.17 -23.55 0.59
CA LEU A 32 -1.41 -24.11 1.92
C LEU A 32 -2.91 -24.30 2.20
N PHE A 33 -3.73 -23.30 1.89
CA PHE A 33 -5.18 -23.40 2.05
C PHE A 33 -5.77 -24.58 1.26
N SER A 34 -5.39 -24.68 -0.01
CA SER A 34 -5.90 -25.74 -0.90
C SER A 34 -5.45 -27.13 -0.46
N THR A 35 -4.19 -27.26 0.01
CA THR A 35 -3.62 -28.52 0.45
C THR A 35 -4.24 -28.98 1.79
N LEU A 36 -4.33 -28.08 2.77
CA LEU A 36 -4.86 -28.41 4.10
C LEU A 36 -6.35 -28.76 4.05
N LEU A 37 -7.13 -28.08 3.21
CA LEU A 37 -8.57 -28.36 3.06
C LEU A 37 -8.87 -29.38 1.97
N GLN A 38 -7.84 -30.02 1.37
CA GLN A 38 -7.98 -31.01 0.30
C GLN A 38 -8.93 -30.57 -0.82
N GLN A 39 -8.81 -29.30 -1.22
CA GLN A 39 -9.71 -28.66 -2.17
C GLN A 39 -9.50 -29.29 -3.56
N ARG A 40 -10.45 -30.14 -3.99
CA ARG A 40 -10.41 -30.83 -5.29
C ARG A 40 -10.94 -29.98 -6.45
N HIS A 41 -11.78 -28.97 -6.16
CA HIS A 41 -12.39 -28.09 -7.15
C HIS A 41 -12.14 -26.62 -6.81
N ALA A 42 -11.59 -25.86 -7.76
CA ALA A 42 -11.19 -24.47 -7.55
C ALA A 42 -12.34 -23.52 -7.12
N LEU A 43 -13.60 -23.87 -7.44
CA LEU A 43 -14.77 -23.07 -7.07
C LEU A 43 -15.35 -23.41 -5.70
N TYR A 44 -15.01 -24.58 -5.17
CA TYR A 44 -15.43 -24.99 -3.83
C TYR A 44 -14.64 -24.18 -2.79
N LEU A 45 -15.28 -23.63 -1.79
CA LEU A 45 -14.68 -22.76 -0.78
C LEU A 45 -14.04 -21.46 -1.32
N ARG A 46 -14.37 -21.02 -2.54
CA ARG A 46 -13.80 -19.79 -3.15
C ARG A 46 -13.85 -18.58 -2.21
N HIS A 47 -14.98 -18.35 -1.57
CA HIS A 47 -15.15 -17.22 -0.65
C HIS A 47 -14.31 -17.36 0.63
N ALA A 48 -14.17 -18.58 1.15
CA ALA A 48 -13.30 -18.85 2.29
C ALA A 48 -11.83 -18.62 1.94
N GLN A 49 -11.39 -19.05 0.75
CA GLN A 49 -10.05 -18.81 0.27
C GLN A 49 -9.78 -17.31 0.04
N GLN A 50 -10.73 -16.57 -0.51
CA GLN A 50 -10.61 -15.12 -0.66
C GLN A 50 -10.46 -14.42 0.69
N LEU A 51 -11.30 -14.78 1.67
CA LEU A 51 -11.19 -14.25 3.03
C LEU A 51 -9.84 -14.58 3.67
N TRP A 52 -9.38 -15.82 3.50
CA TRP A 52 -8.07 -16.27 3.97
C TRP A 52 -6.94 -15.39 3.42
N LEU A 53 -6.93 -15.14 2.10
CA LEU A 53 -5.91 -14.30 1.46
C LEU A 53 -5.96 -12.84 1.93
N VAL A 54 -7.16 -12.29 2.17
CA VAL A 54 -7.34 -10.96 2.76
C VAL A 54 -6.75 -10.93 4.18
N LEU A 55 -7.01 -11.94 5.00
CA LEU A 55 -6.47 -12.02 6.36
C LEU A 55 -4.95 -12.16 6.37
N VAL A 56 -4.38 -13.01 5.51
CA VAL A 56 -2.92 -13.18 5.37
C VAL A 56 -2.26 -11.86 4.95
N THR A 57 -2.82 -11.18 3.96
CA THR A 57 -2.32 -9.87 3.52
C THR A 57 -2.41 -8.82 4.63
N GLY A 58 -3.52 -8.80 5.35
CA GLY A 58 -3.71 -7.91 6.50
C GLY A 58 -2.70 -8.17 7.61
N ALA A 59 -2.50 -9.45 7.99
CA ALA A 59 -1.52 -9.84 8.98
C ALA A 59 -0.10 -9.45 8.57
N TYR A 60 0.27 -9.66 7.29
CA TYR A 60 1.55 -9.25 6.73
C TYR A 60 1.78 -7.74 6.92
N PHE A 61 0.87 -6.91 6.43
CA PHE A 61 1.06 -5.46 6.52
C PHE A 61 1.01 -4.93 7.95
N VAL A 62 0.03 -5.37 8.75
CA VAL A 62 -0.10 -4.93 10.14
C VAL A 62 1.14 -5.31 10.94
N TRP A 63 1.66 -6.52 10.77
CA TRP A 63 2.89 -6.96 11.43
C TRP A 63 4.07 -6.03 11.11
N PHE A 64 4.36 -5.81 9.83
CA PHE A 64 5.49 -4.99 9.43
C PHE A 64 5.35 -3.52 9.82
N TRP A 65 4.14 -2.97 9.73
CA TRP A 65 3.93 -1.56 10.09
C TRP A 65 3.99 -1.31 11.60
N THR A 66 3.63 -2.27 12.42
CA THR A 66 3.74 -2.16 13.88
C THR A 66 5.14 -2.50 14.39
N HIS A 67 5.88 -3.41 13.71
CA HIS A 67 7.21 -3.85 14.10
C HIS A 67 8.32 -3.17 13.27
N GLY A 68 8.38 -1.85 13.34
CA GLY A 68 9.43 -1.08 12.68
C GLY A 68 8.95 -0.10 11.62
N GLY A 69 7.67 -0.18 11.22
CA GLY A 69 7.05 0.76 10.27
C GLY A 69 7.50 0.55 8.82
N GLN A 70 8.10 -0.59 8.48
CA GLN A 70 8.65 -0.84 7.15
C GLN A 70 8.44 -2.29 6.72
N THR A 71 7.85 -2.49 5.53
CA THR A 71 7.94 -3.77 4.81
C THR A 71 9.33 -3.94 4.18
N LEU A 72 9.61 -5.10 3.60
CA LEU A 72 10.86 -5.32 2.88
C LEU A 72 11.03 -4.36 1.71
N ALA A 73 9.97 -4.15 0.94
CA ALA A 73 9.97 -3.17 -0.15
C ALA A 73 10.23 -1.76 0.37
N MET A 74 9.56 -1.34 1.44
CA MET A 74 9.76 -0.02 2.04
C MET A 74 11.19 0.19 2.54
N LYS A 75 11.86 -0.84 3.07
CA LYS A 75 13.28 -0.78 3.47
C LYS A 75 14.18 -0.51 2.28
N THR A 76 13.97 -1.21 1.16
CA THR A 76 14.75 -1.03 -0.07
C THR A 76 14.64 0.40 -0.62
N TRP A 77 13.44 0.99 -0.55
CA TRP A 77 13.17 2.34 -1.03
C TRP A 77 13.35 3.43 0.02
N HIS A 78 13.85 3.09 1.22
CA HIS A 78 14.09 4.01 2.33
C HIS A 78 12.84 4.81 2.74
N ILE A 79 11.70 4.14 2.75
CA ILE A 79 10.41 4.68 3.17
C ILE A 79 10.04 4.05 4.52
N ARG A 80 9.48 4.83 5.42
CA ARG A 80 8.97 4.37 6.71
C ARG A 80 7.58 4.92 6.97
N LEU A 81 6.74 4.10 7.54
CA LEU A 81 5.44 4.48 8.05
C LEU A 81 5.57 4.91 9.51
N VAL A 82 5.03 6.06 9.83
CA VAL A 82 4.96 6.59 11.19
C VAL A 82 3.55 7.14 11.45
N ASP A 83 3.22 7.37 12.70
CA ASP A 83 2.00 8.08 13.04
C ASP A 83 2.12 9.58 12.71
N LYS A 84 1.05 10.35 12.91
CA LYS A 84 1.04 11.80 12.68
C LYS A 84 2.08 12.56 13.52
N ASN A 85 2.50 12.01 14.66
CA ASN A 85 3.48 12.60 15.57
C ASN A 85 4.93 12.13 15.29
N GLY A 86 5.13 11.22 14.33
CA GLY A 86 6.44 10.62 14.02
C GLY A 86 6.78 9.40 14.86
N ALA A 87 5.88 8.93 15.72
CA ALA A 87 6.04 7.75 16.56
C ALA A 87 5.73 6.45 15.79
N ALA A 88 5.97 5.30 16.43
CA ALA A 88 5.57 4.00 15.89
C ALA A 88 4.05 3.92 15.73
N VAL A 89 3.61 3.23 14.67
CA VAL A 89 2.18 3.09 14.36
C VAL A 89 1.55 2.04 15.28
N PRO A 90 0.52 2.38 16.06
CA PRO A 90 -0.20 1.41 16.87
C PRO A 90 -1.03 0.46 15.99
N ALA A 91 -1.28 -0.76 16.46
CA ALA A 91 -1.93 -1.83 15.70
C ALA A 91 -3.29 -1.42 15.11
N TRP A 92 -4.12 -0.70 15.87
CA TRP A 92 -5.43 -0.27 15.39
C TRP A 92 -5.35 0.68 14.18
N ARG A 93 -4.35 1.59 14.13
CA ARG A 93 -4.12 2.46 12.97
C ARG A 93 -3.58 1.70 11.78
N ALA A 94 -2.72 0.70 12.02
CA ALA A 94 -2.24 -0.17 10.98
C ALA A 94 -3.38 -0.97 10.34
N ILE A 95 -4.30 -1.52 11.16
CA ILE A 95 -5.52 -2.20 10.69
C ILE A 95 -6.41 -1.23 9.91
N LEU A 96 -6.70 -0.05 10.47
CA LEU A 96 -7.52 0.95 9.80
C LEU A 96 -6.90 1.36 8.44
N ARG A 97 -5.58 1.56 8.41
CA ARG A 97 -4.85 1.87 7.17
C ARG A 97 -4.99 0.76 6.14
N TYR A 98 -4.87 -0.50 6.57
CA TYR A 98 -5.05 -1.65 5.69
C TYR A 98 -6.46 -1.69 5.10
N LEU A 99 -7.48 -1.50 5.92
CA LEU A 99 -8.88 -1.47 5.46
C LEU A 99 -9.12 -0.29 4.49
N LEU A 100 -8.62 0.88 4.80
CA LEU A 100 -8.74 2.06 3.93
C LEU A 100 -7.94 1.92 2.63
N ALA A 101 -6.87 1.13 2.60
CA ALA A 101 -6.13 0.87 1.37
C ALA A 101 -6.96 0.12 0.31
N TRP A 102 -8.00 -0.61 0.70
CA TRP A 102 -8.93 -1.24 -0.23
C TRP A 102 -9.73 -0.24 -1.07
N LEU A 103 -9.82 1.03 -0.64
CA LEU A 103 -10.42 2.10 -1.43
C LEU A 103 -9.67 2.38 -2.75
N TRP A 104 -8.44 1.88 -2.91
CA TRP A 104 -7.73 1.91 -4.18
C TRP A 104 -8.40 1.05 -5.25
N PHE A 105 -9.10 0.01 -4.85
CA PHE A 105 -9.64 -1.01 -5.75
C PHE A 105 -11.15 -1.10 -5.71
N LEU A 106 -11.75 -1.15 -4.51
CA LEU A 106 -13.17 -1.46 -4.34
C LEU A 106 -14.13 -0.47 -5.02
N PRO A 107 -13.93 0.86 -4.99
CA PRO A 107 -14.85 1.78 -5.68
C PRO A 107 -14.85 1.56 -7.18
N GLY A 108 -13.68 1.37 -7.80
CA GLY A 108 -13.59 1.10 -9.23
C GLY A 108 -14.20 -0.23 -9.63
N LEU A 109 -13.94 -1.29 -8.87
CA LEU A 109 -14.53 -2.61 -9.09
C LEU A 109 -16.04 -2.61 -8.86
N GLY A 110 -16.52 -1.95 -7.80
CA GLY A 110 -17.93 -1.81 -7.50
C GLY A 110 -18.70 -1.05 -8.59
N LEU A 111 -18.12 0.04 -9.08
CA LEU A 111 -18.70 0.82 -10.18
C LEU A 111 -18.76 -0.02 -11.47
N ALA A 112 -17.68 -0.71 -11.82
CA ALA A 112 -17.65 -1.57 -13.00
C ALA A 112 -18.71 -2.69 -12.92
N ALA A 113 -18.88 -3.29 -11.75
CA ALA A 113 -19.90 -4.31 -11.51
C ALA A 113 -21.33 -3.73 -11.61
N ALA A 114 -21.58 -2.54 -11.00
CA ALA A 114 -22.88 -1.88 -11.02
C ALA A 114 -23.31 -1.47 -12.43
N LEU A 115 -22.37 -1.11 -13.30
CA LEU A 115 -22.62 -0.75 -14.68
C LEU A 115 -22.78 -1.96 -15.62
N GLY A 116 -22.63 -3.19 -15.12
CA GLY A 116 -22.58 -4.40 -15.99
C GLY A 116 -21.49 -4.29 -17.05
N ALA A 117 -20.34 -3.74 -16.69
CA ALA A 117 -19.31 -3.31 -17.61
C ALA A 117 -18.81 -4.43 -18.53
N ALA A 118 -18.63 -4.10 -19.81
CA ALA A 118 -17.98 -4.99 -20.77
C ALA A 118 -16.53 -5.30 -20.34
N THR A 119 -15.96 -6.41 -20.83
CA THR A 119 -14.65 -6.94 -20.38
C THR A 119 -13.53 -5.89 -20.35
N TRP A 120 -13.43 -5.01 -21.35
CA TRP A 120 -12.42 -3.95 -21.39
C TRP A 120 -12.66 -2.85 -20.34
N MET A 121 -13.95 -2.55 -20.04
CA MET A 121 -14.31 -1.59 -18.98
C MET A 121 -13.96 -2.11 -17.59
N LEU A 122 -13.98 -3.43 -17.37
CA LEU A 122 -13.54 -4.04 -16.12
C LEU A 122 -12.06 -3.79 -15.83
N MET A 123 -11.25 -3.46 -16.82
CA MET A 123 -9.86 -3.04 -16.64
C MET A 123 -9.74 -1.51 -16.55
N LEU A 124 -10.47 -0.79 -17.41
CA LEU A 124 -10.36 0.67 -17.51
C LEU A 124 -10.87 1.38 -16.25
N ILE A 125 -12.03 1.01 -15.73
CA ILE A 125 -12.63 1.69 -14.57
C ILE A 125 -11.77 1.57 -13.31
N PRO A 126 -11.29 0.37 -12.91
CA PRO A 126 -10.32 0.27 -11.80
C PRO A 126 -9.00 0.99 -12.07
N ALA A 127 -8.49 0.98 -13.30
CA ALA A 127 -7.28 1.71 -13.66
C ALA A 127 -7.43 3.22 -13.48
N LEU A 128 -8.56 3.78 -13.90
CA LEU A 128 -8.89 5.20 -13.67
C LEU A 128 -9.03 5.49 -12.17
N ASN A 129 -9.65 4.61 -11.40
CA ASN A 129 -9.74 4.76 -9.94
C ASN A 129 -8.35 4.79 -9.30
N LEU A 130 -7.43 3.87 -9.69
CA LEU A 130 -6.05 3.87 -9.23
C LEU A 130 -5.33 5.17 -9.59
N LEU A 131 -5.52 5.67 -10.81
CA LEU A 131 -4.92 6.92 -11.27
C LEU A 131 -5.44 8.11 -10.44
N LEU A 132 -6.74 8.20 -10.21
CA LEU A 132 -7.35 9.25 -9.38
C LEU A 132 -6.76 9.24 -7.96
N TRP A 133 -6.63 8.07 -7.35
CA TRP A 133 -6.02 7.92 -6.03
C TRP A 133 -4.53 8.33 -6.02
N ALA A 134 -3.77 7.97 -7.06
CA ALA A 134 -2.37 8.36 -7.18
C ALA A 134 -2.22 9.89 -7.35
N VAL A 135 -3.10 10.51 -8.15
CA VAL A 135 -3.07 11.96 -8.39
C VAL A 135 -3.61 12.75 -7.19
N ALA A 136 -4.53 12.19 -6.41
CA ALA A 136 -5.07 12.84 -5.21
C ALA A 136 -4.00 13.24 -4.17
N ILE A 137 -2.81 12.65 -4.23
CA ILE A 137 -1.67 13.05 -3.40
C ILE A 137 -1.26 14.52 -3.57
N TYR A 138 -1.49 15.09 -4.77
CA TYR A 138 -1.16 16.49 -5.07
C TYR A 138 -2.15 17.48 -4.46
N LEU A 139 -3.34 17.01 -4.06
CA LEU A 139 -4.34 17.80 -3.36
C LEU A 139 -4.06 17.92 -1.86
N ASP A 140 -3.20 17.06 -1.33
CA ASP A 140 -2.83 17.09 0.09
C ASP A 140 -1.60 17.98 0.33
N PRO A 141 -1.64 18.96 1.26
CA PRO A 141 -0.51 19.82 1.60
C PRO A 141 0.73 19.04 2.06
N GLN A 142 0.53 17.89 2.71
CA GLN A 142 1.61 17.01 3.17
C GLN A 142 1.99 15.93 2.14
N ARG A 143 1.37 15.95 0.96
CA ARG A 143 1.56 14.97 -0.11
C ARG A 143 1.43 13.53 0.39
N GLN A 144 0.47 13.27 1.28
CA GLN A 144 0.15 11.91 1.74
C GLN A 144 -1.02 11.34 0.93
N PHE A 145 -1.10 10.01 0.86
CA PHE A 145 -2.27 9.38 0.29
C PHE A 145 -3.47 9.55 1.21
N LEU A 146 -4.67 9.59 0.66
CA LEU A 146 -5.89 9.81 1.43
C LEU A 146 -6.08 8.74 2.53
N HIS A 147 -5.81 7.48 2.25
CA HIS A 147 -5.89 6.41 3.24
C HIS A 147 -4.87 6.59 4.39
N ASP A 148 -3.68 7.13 4.11
CA ASP A 148 -2.68 7.44 5.14
C ASP A 148 -3.19 8.55 6.05
N ARG A 149 -3.74 9.60 5.45
CA ARG A 149 -4.29 10.75 6.19
C ARG A 149 -5.48 10.35 7.07
N LEU A 150 -6.43 9.58 6.53
CA LEU A 150 -7.58 9.09 7.28
C LEU A 150 -7.20 8.15 8.42
N ALA A 151 -6.18 7.32 8.24
CA ALA A 151 -5.64 6.45 9.29
C ALA A 151 -4.79 7.21 10.32
N GLY A 152 -4.50 8.50 10.11
CA GLY A 152 -3.61 9.28 10.98
C GLY A 152 -2.17 8.79 10.95
N THR A 153 -1.72 8.30 9.78
CA THR A 153 -0.36 7.83 9.51
C THR A 153 0.28 8.67 8.41
N ARG A 154 1.60 8.60 8.27
CA ARG A 154 2.32 9.26 7.20
C ARG A 154 3.55 8.48 6.78
N LEU A 155 3.90 8.57 5.49
CA LEU A 155 5.12 8.04 4.94
C LEU A 155 6.23 9.09 5.03
N VAL A 156 7.39 8.70 5.54
CA VAL A 156 8.58 9.54 5.67
C VAL A 156 9.80 8.87 5.05
N MET A 157 10.80 9.67 4.69
CA MET A 157 12.10 9.16 4.23
C MET A 157 12.97 8.75 5.42
N THR A 158 13.71 7.65 5.30
CA THR A 158 14.63 7.16 6.34
C THR A 158 16.08 7.57 6.09
N LYS A 159 16.45 7.95 4.87
CA LYS A 159 17.78 8.50 4.58
C LYS A 159 17.75 10.01 4.55
N PRO A 160 18.78 10.67 5.15
CA PRO A 160 18.97 12.11 4.95
C PRO A 160 19.12 12.38 3.46
N VAL A 161 18.40 13.37 2.94
CA VAL A 161 18.72 13.93 1.63
C VAL A 161 20.11 14.55 1.77
N PRO A 162 21.13 14.22 0.94
CA PRO A 162 22.40 14.93 0.97
C PRO A 162 22.12 16.42 0.83
N ARG A 163 22.54 17.22 1.80
CA ARG A 163 22.48 18.68 1.65
C ARG A 163 23.27 19.02 0.40
N GLN A 164 22.63 19.62 -0.59
CA GLN A 164 23.40 20.26 -1.66
C GLN A 164 24.38 21.22 -1.00
N PRO A 165 25.69 21.16 -1.33
CA PRO A 165 26.62 22.17 -0.84
C PRO A 165 26.02 23.52 -1.18
N ALA A 166 25.92 24.41 -0.20
CA ALA A 166 25.52 25.78 -0.43
C ALA A 166 26.42 26.27 -1.56
N ALA A 167 25.81 26.71 -2.68
CA ALA A 167 26.55 27.30 -3.78
C ALA A 167 27.50 28.30 -3.17
N ALA A 168 28.80 28.08 -3.35
CA ALA A 168 29.84 28.93 -2.83
C ALA A 168 29.49 30.38 -3.20
N ALA A 169 29.23 31.21 -2.21
CA ALA A 169 29.00 32.60 -2.40
C ALA A 169 30.24 33.14 -3.13
N THR A 170 30.07 33.50 -4.37
CA THR A 170 31.14 34.16 -5.19
C THR A 170 31.52 35.44 -4.46
N PRO A 171 32.76 35.60 -3.97
CA PRO A 171 33.14 36.86 -3.38
C PRO A 171 33.18 37.92 -4.50
N ARG A 172 32.52 39.05 -4.25
CA ARG A 172 32.63 40.25 -5.09
C ARG A 172 33.99 40.90 -4.89
#